data_14748022ebece84d0cd277c038c31797
#
_entry.id   14748022ebece84d0cd277c038c31797
#
_cell.length_a   1.000
_cell.length_b   1.000
_cell.length_c   1.000
_cell.angle_alpha   90.00
_cell.angle_beta   90.00
_cell.angle_gamma   90.00
#
_symmetry.space_group_name_H-M   'P 1'
#
loop_
_entity.id
_entity.type
_entity.pdbx_description
1 polymer ?
#
loop_
_entity_poly.entity_id
_entity_poly.type
_entity_poly.pdbx_seq_one_letter_code
_entity_poly.pdbx_strand_id
1 'polypeptide(L)'
;LFAGVAELADAQASGACGRKIVWVQVPSPASLKYDKYSREVMFIVFLLYANIGEMMMKKKPQSIKLLKETVILTTAVAIIAAAVYFFLVPSHASVSSISGLGIVLANFVPLPLSAITMILNVVLLIIGFFTCGREFGVKTVYTSIALPLFLGLFELIFPNYESMTGSQELDVLCYILVVSVGLSILFNRNASSGGLDIVAKIMNKYLHMELGRAMSLSGMCVALSAALVYDKKTVVLSILGTYFNGIILDHFIFDHGIKRRVCIITKKEEELRSFILHDLHSGATIYESIGAYNLEKRNEIITIVDKSEYQKLMNYINREDPEAFVTVYTVSDIRYQPKN
;
A
#
# COMPACT_ATOMS: atom_id res chain seq x y z
N LEU A 1 -23.84 13.05 -5.45
CA LEU A 1 -22.88 12.75 -6.54
C LEU A 1 -23.10 13.61 -7.80
N PHE A 2 -24.09 14.54 -7.78
CA PHE A 2 -24.38 15.46 -8.88
C PHE A 2 -23.82 16.88 -8.68
N ALA A 3 -23.31 17.21 -7.49
CA ALA A 3 -22.83 18.56 -7.19
C ALA A 3 -21.39 18.85 -7.69
N GLY A 4 -20.55 17.80 -7.83
CA GLY A 4 -19.15 18.00 -8.21
C GLY A 4 -18.86 18.21 -9.70
N VAL A 5 -19.86 18.01 -10.58
CA VAL A 5 -19.67 18.12 -12.04
C VAL A 5 -20.15 19.46 -12.56
N ALA A 6 -21.00 20.15 -11.81
CA ALA A 6 -21.52 21.47 -12.20
C ALA A 6 -20.49 22.60 -12.03
N GLU A 7 -19.60 22.49 -11.05
CA GLU A 7 -18.57 23.51 -10.77
C GLU A 7 -17.43 23.56 -11.80
N LEU A 8 -17.18 22.45 -12.49
CA LEU A 8 -16.16 22.41 -13.57
C LEU A 8 -16.70 22.98 -14.91
N ALA A 9 -18.01 23.09 -15.09
CA ALA A 9 -18.63 23.62 -16.30
C ALA A 9 -18.66 25.15 -16.31
N ASP A 10 -18.78 25.79 -15.14
CA ASP A 10 -18.85 27.25 -15.04
C ASP A 10 -17.51 27.97 -15.19
N ALA A 11 -16.41 27.28 -14.96
CA ALA A 11 -15.05 27.84 -15.12
C ALA A 11 -14.59 27.95 -16.59
N GLN A 12 -15.29 27.35 -17.55
CA GLN A 12 -14.95 27.34 -18.97
C GLN A 12 -15.86 28.20 -19.85
N ALA A 13 -16.82 28.91 -19.30
CA ALA A 13 -17.81 29.69 -20.08
C ALA A 13 -17.36 31.11 -20.44
N SER A 14 -16.11 31.51 -20.16
CA SER A 14 -15.62 32.85 -20.49
C SER A 14 -14.54 32.90 -21.57
N GLY A 15 -14.71 32.21 -22.69
CA GLY A 15 -13.75 32.36 -23.77
C GLY A 15 -14.00 31.44 -24.97
N ALA A 16 -14.75 31.97 -25.92
CA ALA A 16 -14.78 31.68 -27.36
C ALA A 16 -14.08 30.41 -27.88
N CYS A 17 -14.82 29.50 -28.40
CA CYS A 17 -14.75 28.88 -29.72
C CYS A 17 -15.54 27.58 -29.79
N GLY A 18 -16.45 27.48 -30.75
CA GLY A 18 -17.39 26.38 -30.89
C GLY A 18 -16.75 24.98 -30.97
N ARG A 19 -16.96 24.20 -29.96
CA ARG A 19 -16.89 22.75 -30.03
C ARG A 19 -18.21 22.16 -29.55
N LYS A 20 -18.80 21.32 -30.40
CA LYS A 20 -19.99 20.53 -30.08
C LYS A 20 -19.72 19.73 -28.78
N ILE A 21 -20.53 20.01 -27.78
CA ILE A 21 -20.58 19.19 -26.56
C ILE A 21 -21.20 17.84 -26.95
N VAL A 22 -20.37 16.82 -26.99
CA VAL A 22 -20.85 15.43 -27.14
C VAL A 22 -21.26 14.97 -25.73
N TRP A 23 -22.54 14.88 -25.50
CA TRP A 23 -23.08 14.25 -24.28
C TRP A 23 -22.82 12.76 -24.34
N VAL A 24 -21.84 12.28 -23.57
CA VAL A 24 -21.68 10.87 -23.31
C VAL A 24 -22.73 10.50 -22.27
N GLN A 25 -23.79 9.81 -22.69
CA GLN A 25 -24.72 9.18 -21.77
C GLN A 25 -23.94 8.08 -21.00
N VAL A 26 -23.59 8.37 -19.76
CA VAL A 26 -23.15 7.36 -18.82
C VAL A 26 -24.35 6.45 -18.53
N PRO A 27 -24.28 5.12 -18.78
CA PRO A 27 -25.39 4.22 -18.48
C PRO A 27 -25.82 4.38 -17.02
N SER A 28 -27.14 4.39 -16.80
CA SER A 28 -27.67 4.51 -15.43
C SER A 28 -27.18 3.34 -14.57
N PRO A 29 -26.95 3.55 -13.25
CA PRO A 29 -26.44 2.51 -12.34
C PRO A 29 -27.34 1.27 -12.19
N ALA A 30 -28.52 1.27 -12.81
CA ALA A 30 -29.51 0.19 -12.70
C ALA A 30 -29.21 -1.05 -13.55
N SER A 31 -28.22 -1.02 -14.46
CA SER A 31 -27.87 -2.16 -15.31
C SER A 31 -26.68 -2.99 -14.79
N LEU A 32 -25.98 -2.49 -13.78
CA LEU A 32 -24.98 -3.27 -13.05
C LEU A 32 -25.69 -3.90 -11.86
N LYS A 33 -26.05 -5.17 -11.95
CA LYS A 33 -26.33 -6.00 -10.79
C LYS A 33 -25.05 -6.10 -9.95
N TYR A 34 -24.75 -5.03 -9.21
CA TYR A 34 -23.77 -5.09 -8.16
C TYR A 34 -24.35 -5.97 -7.07
N ASP A 35 -23.79 -7.17 -6.97
CA ASP A 35 -24.14 -8.06 -5.90
C ASP A 35 -23.88 -7.35 -4.55
N LYS A 36 -24.85 -7.41 -3.65
CA LYS A 36 -24.86 -6.76 -2.31
C LYS A 36 -23.57 -7.09 -1.54
N TYR A 37 -23.02 -8.26 -1.81
CA TYR A 37 -21.80 -8.78 -1.17
C TYR A 37 -20.51 -8.07 -1.57
N SER A 38 -20.35 -7.58 -2.79
CA SER A 38 -19.13 -6.90 -3.22
C SER A 38 -18.91 -5.55 -2.54
N ARG A 39 -20.02 -4.84 -2.26
CA ARG A 39 -19.96 -3.59 -1.48
C ARG A 39 -19.62 -3.85 -0.01
N GLU A 40 -20.11 -4.92 0.56
CA GLU A 40 -19.84 -5.27 1.96
C GLU A 40 -18.39 -5.70 2.15
N VAL A 41 -17.82 -6.50 1.24
CA VAL A 41 -16.41 -6.91 1.32
C VAL A 41 -15.46 -5.72 1.18
N MET A 42 -15.71 -4.83 0.20
CA MET A 42 -14.89 -3.62 0.01
C MET A 42 -15.04 -2.64 1.17
N PHE A 43 -16.23 -2.52 1.75
CA PHE A 43 -16.51 -1.70 2.93
C PHE A 43 -15.86 -2.29 4.19
N ILE A 44 -15.89 -3.61 4.37
CA ILE A 44 -15.21 -4.32 5.48
C ILE A 44 -13.69 -4.13 5.37
N VAL A 45 -13.10 -4.27 4.18
CA VAL A 45 -11.66 -4.04 3.95
C VAL A 45 -11.28 -2.59 4.28
N PHE A 46 -12.11 -1.62 3.89
CA PHE A 46 -11.87 -0.21 4.20
C PHE A 46 -12.04 0.12 5.69
N LEU A 47 -13.07 -0.45 6.35
CA LEU A 47 -13.27 -0.28 7.80
C LEU A 47 -12.17 -0.94 8.63
N LEU A 48 -11.70 -2.12 8.22
CA LEU A 48 -10.58 -2.79 8.87
C LEU A 48 -9.31 -1.96 8.76
N TYR A 49 -9.06 -1.33 7.59
CA TYR A 49 -7.91 -0.46 7.39
C TYR A 49 -7.95 0.81 8.25
N ALA A 50 -9.11 1.46 8.34
CA ALA A 50 -9.31 2.65 9.18
C ALA A 50 -9.13 2.35 10.68
N ASN A 51 -9.66 1.22 11.16
CA ASN A 51 -9.52 0.79 12.56
C ASN A 51 -8.08 0.36 12.93
N ILE A 52 -7.31 -0.21 11.99
CA ILE A 52 -5.91 -0.61 12.22
C ILE A 52 -5.05 0.63 12.49
N GLY A 53 -5.31 1.76 11.82
CA GLY A 53 -4.58 3.02 12.03
C GLY A 53 -4.70 3.59 13.45
N GLU A 54 -5.90 3.56 14.03
CA GLU A 54 -6.14 4.07 15.39
C GLU A 54 -5.60 3.17 16.50
N MET A 55 -5.52 1.85 16.25
CA MET A 55 -5.06 0.87 17.24
C MET A 55 -3.55 0.90 17.50
N MET A 56 -2.76 1.65 16.71
CA MET A 56 -1.29 1.64 16.75
C MET A 56 -0.65 2.53 17.81
N MET A 57 -1.38 3.34 18.59
CA MET A 57 -0.81 4.47 19.36
C MET A 57 -0.70 4.32 20.88
N LYS A 58 -0.84 3.14 21.52
CA LYS A 58 -0.63 3.02 22.99
C LYS A 58 0.32 1.90 23.40
N LYS A 59 1.40 2.25 24.14
CA LYS A 59 2.32 1.31 24.82
C LYS A 59 1.57 0.44 25.84
N LYS A 60 1.57 -0.90 25.66
CA LYS A 60 1.00 -1.90 26.59
C LYS A 60 1.94 -3.10 26.78
N PRO A 61 1.77 -3.93 27.84
CA PRO A 61 2.67 -5.03 28.22
C PRO A 61 2.88 -6.07 27.10
N GLN A 62 3.96 -6.81 27.19
CA GLN A 62 4.53 -7.65 26.10
C GLN A 62 3.55 -8.66 25.48
N SER A 63 2.66 -9.26 26.27
CA SER A 63 1.62 -10.18 25.81
C SER A 63 0.55 -9.50 24.91
N ILE A 64 0.18 -8.27 25.24
CA ILE A 64 -0.79 -7.49 24.46
C ILE A 64 -0.18 -7.01 23.13
N LYS A 65 1.14 -6.75 23.11
CA LYS A 65 1.84 -6.40 21.86
C LYS A 65 1.83 -7.58 20.89
N LEU A 66 2.13 -8.80 21.39
CA LEU A 66 2.12 -10.01 20.58
C LEU A 66 0.73 -10.30 20.00
N LEU A 67 -0.32 -10.21 20.84
CA LEU A 67 -1.70 -10.42 20.38
C LEU A 67 -2.09 -9.41 19.28
N LYS A 68 -1.77 -8.13 19.46
CA LYS A 68 -2.04 -7.11 18.45
C LYS A 68 -1.32 -7.39 17.14
N GLU A 69 -0.05 -7.79 17.22
CA GLU A 69 0.74 -8.10 16.05
C GLU A 69 0.17 -9.30 15.28
N THR A 70 -0.22 -10.36 16.01
CA THR A 70 -0.90 -11.51 15.39
C THR A 70 -2.21 -11.12 14.73
N VAL A 71 -3.05 -10.31 15.38
CA VAL A 71 -4.31 -9.81 14.77
C VAL A 71 -4.06 -9.03 13.50
N ILE A 72 -3.06 -8.14 13.49
CA ILE A 72 -2.71 -7.34 12.29
C ILE A 72 -2.24 -8.25 11.16
N LEU A 73 -1.36 -9.21 11.43
CA LEU A 73 -0.88 -10.16 10.44
C LEU A 73 -2.03 -11.02 9.89
N THR A 74 -2.91 -11.51 10.76
CA THR A 74 -4.09 -12.30 10.36
C THR A 74 -5.02 -11.50 9.45
N THR A 75 -5.28 -10.24 9.81
CA THR A 75 -6.12 -9.34 8.98
C THR A 75 -5.49 -9.08 7.61
N ALA A 76 -4.17 -8.82 7.58
CA ALA A 76 -3.46 -8.61 6.33
C ALA A 76 -3.53 -9.85 5.42
N VAL A 77 -3.33 -11.04 5.99
CA VAL A 77 -3.44 -12.30 5.25
C VAL A 77 -4.88 -12.54 4.76
N ALA A 78 -5.89 -12.22 5.56
CA ALA A 78 -7.30 -12.32 5.14
C ALA A 78 -7.61 -11.39 3.95
N ILE A 79 -7.06 -10.17 3.94
CA ILE A 79 -7.17 -9.23 2.80
C ILE A 79 -6.50 -9.81 1.56
N ILE A 80 -5.29 -10.35 1.69
CA ILE A 80 -4.57 -11.00 0.58
C ILE A 80 -5.34 -12.21 0.06
N ALA A 81 -5.85 -13.06 0.95
CA ALA A 81 -6.64 -14.23 0.58
C ALA A 81 -7.93 -13.83 -0.17
N ALA A 82 -8.60 -12.77 0.29
CA ALA A 82 -9.77 -12.21 -0.39
C ALA A 82 -9.42 -11.69 -1.79
N ALA A 83 -8.30 -10.94 -1.91
CA ALA A 83 -7.84 -10.48 -3.22
C ALA A 83 -7.55 -11.63 -4.18
N VAL A 84 -6.88 -12.68 -3.70
CA VAL A 84 -6.56 -13.87 -4.51
C VAL A 84 -7.84 -14.60 -4.90
N TYR A 85 -8.72 -14.89 -3.94
CA TYR A 85 -9.91 -15.71 -4.19
C TYR A 85 -10.92 -15.02 -5.09
N PHE A 86 -11.24 -13.76 -4.82
CA PHE A 86 -12.31 -13.04 -5.51
C PHE A 86 -11.89 -12.41 -6.84
N PHE A 87 -10.59 -12.16 -7.04
CA PHE A 87 -10.14 -11.47 -8.24
C PHE A 87 -9.05 -12.21 -9.02
N LEU A 88 -8.01 -12.74 -8.35
CA LEU A 88 -6.92 -13.38 -9.08
C LEU A 88 -7.34 -14.74 -9.67
N VAL A 89 -8.02 -15.59 -8.88
CA VAL A 89 -8.44 -16.92 -9.33
C VAL A 89 -9.35 -16.83 -10.56
N PRO A 90 -10.42 -15.99 -10.60
CA PRO A 90 -11.26 -15.86 -11.77
C PRO A 90 -10.55 -15.25 -12.99
N SER A 91 -9.53 -14.42 -12.78
CA SER A 91 -8.79 -13.78 -13.87
C SER A 91 -7.87 -14.73 -14.63
N HIS A 92 -7.55 -15.90 -14.08
CA HIS A 92 -6.56 -16.84 -14.62
C HIS A 92 -5.18 -16.22 -14.92
N ALA A 93 -4.91 -15.00 -14.41
CA ALA A 93 -3.64 -14.30 -14.60
C ALA A 93 -2.60 -14.75 -13.57
N SER A 94 -1.32 -14.69 -13.94
CA SER A 94 -0.20 -15.03 -13.06
C SER A 94 0.54 -13.79 -12.61
N VAL A 95 -0.12 -12.95 -11.82
CA VAL A 95 0.46 -11.70 -11.32
C VAL A 95 1.30 -11.98 -10.07
N SER A 96 2.61 -11.73 -10.15
CA SER A 96 3.58 -11.89 -9.04
C SER A 96 3.46 -13.21 -8.28
N SER A 97 3.14 -14.30 -9.00
CA SER A 97 2.81 -15.58 -8.40
C SER A 97 3.92 -16.62 -8.57
N ILE A 98 4.30 -17.28 -7.47
CA ILE A 98 5.19 -18.43 -7.52
C ILE A 98 4.54 -19.63 -8.22
N SER A 99 3.21 -19.70 -8.23
CA SER A 99 2.48 -20.73 -8.96
C SER A 99 2.72 -20.65 -10.47
N GLY A 100 2.92 -19.44 -11.03
CA GLY A 100 3.32 -19.24 -12.41
C GLY A 100 4.64 -19.94 -12.74
N LEU A 101 5.64 -19.78 -11.88
CA LEU A 101 6.91 -20.51 -12.01
C LEU A 101 6.71 -22.03 -11.86
N GLY A 102 5.84 -22.44 -10.93
CA GLY A 102 5.48 -23.84 -10.72
C GLY A 102 4.89 -24.48 -11.97
N ILE A 103 4.00 -23.78 -12.70
CA ILE A 103 3.40 -24.28 -13.93
C ILE A 103 4.47 -24.46 -15.02
N VAL A 104 5.38 -23.52 -15.17
CA VAL A 104 6.49 -23.64 -16.12
C VAL A 104 7.33 -24.88 -15.78
N LEU A 105 7.70 -25.05 -14.52
CA LEU A 105 8.50 -26.20 -14.08
C LEU A 105 7.78 -27.53 -14.21
N ALA A 106 6.46 -27.57 -14.03
CA ALA A 106 5.65 -28.79 -14.18
C ALA A 106 5.69 -29.34 -15.60
N ASN A 107 6.01 -28.55 -16.63
CA ASN A 107 6.22 -29.02 -17.98
C ASN A 107 7.56 -29.73 -18.19
N PHE A 108 8.52 -29.54 -17.31
CA PHE A 108 9.88 -30.10 -17.40
C PHE A 108 10.12 -31.22 -16.38
N VAL A 109 9.37 -31.23 -15.27
CA VAL A 109 9.55 -32.18 -14.16
C VAL A 109 8.28 -32.97 -13.96
N PRO A 110 8.33 -34.33 -13.90
CA PRO A 110 7.15 -35.18 -13.76
C PRO A 110 6.61 -35.22 -12.31
N LEU A 111 6.34 -34.04 -11.77
CA LEU A 111 5.74 -33.84 -10.45
C LEU A 111 4.44 -33.04 -10.57
N PRO A 112 3.45 -33.26 -9.71
CA PRO A 112 2.23 -32.46 -9.69
C PRO A 112 2.55 -31.01 -9.30
N LEU A 113 1.81 -30.05 -9.89
CA LEU A 113 1.98 -28.61 -9.67
C LEU A 113 2.00 -28.23 -8.18
N SER A 114 1.13 -28.86 -7.39
CA SER A 114 1.04 -28.63 -5.94
C SER A 114 2.33 -28.98 -5.21
N ALA A 115 2.99 -30.09 -5.60
CA ALA A 115 4.27 -30.49 -5.01
C ALA A 115 5.39 -29.52 -5.39
N ILE A 116 5.45 -29.09 -6.66
CA ILE A 116 6.46 -28.13 -7.13
C ILE A 116 6.31 -26.78 -6.41
N THR A 117 5.10 -26.24 -6.34
CA THR A 117 4.84 -24.97 -5.67
C THR A 117 5.11 -25.03 -4.17
N MET A 118 4.79 -26.16 -3.52
CA MET A 118 5.10 -26.39 -2.11
C MET A 118 6.62 -26.45 -1.87
N ILE A 119 7.36 -27.16 -2.69
CA ILE A 119 8.83 -27.24 -2.59
C ILE A 119 9.45 -25.85 -2.78
N LEU A 120 9.03 -25.10 -3.80
CA LEU A 120 9.52 -23.73 -4.04
C LEU A 120 9.24 -22.82 -2.85
N ASN A 121 8.03 -22.85 -2.29
CA ASN A 121 7.67 -22.06 -1.12
C ASN A 121 8.51 -22.43 0.11
N VAL A 122 8.71 -23.72 0.39
CA VAL A 122 9.54 -24.18 1.51
C VAL A 122 10.99 -23.74 1.33
N VAL A 123 11.56 -23.91 0.13
CA VAL A 123 12.93 -23.48 -0.18
C VAL A 123 13.08 -21.97 0.03
N LEU A 124 12.16 -21.16 -0.51
CA LEU A 124 12.20 -19.72 -0.34
C LEU A 124 12.03 -19.31 1.13
N LEU A 125 11.17 -20.00 1.89
CA LEU A 125 10.99 -19.75 3.30
C LEU A 125 12.27 -20.02 4.10
N ILE A 126 12.97 -21.12 3.81
CA ILE A 126 14.27 -21.46 4.40
C ILE A 126 15.30 -20.38 4.08
N ILE A 127 15.41 -19.99 2.80
CA ILE A 127 16.32 -18.93 2.37
C ILE A 127 15.96 -17.62 3.08
N GLY A 128 14.70 -17.23 3.11
CA GLY A 128 14.21 -16.03 3.78
C GLY A 128 14.52 -16.01 5.29
N PHE A 129 14.38 -17.16 5.96
CA PHE A 129 14.71 -17.30 7.38
C PHE A 129 16.18 -17.00 7.67
N PHE A 130 17.08 -17.54 6.88
CA PHE A 130 18.51 -17.32 7.05
C PHE A 130 18.97 -15.93 6.58
N THR A 131 18.37 -15.40 5.54
CA THR A 131 18.80 -14.12 4.94
C THR A 131 18.15 -12.90 5.61
N CYS A 132 16.86 -12.94 5.91
CA CYS A 132 16.11 -11.81 6.48
C CYS A 132 16.01 -11.85 8.01
N GLY A 133 16.40 -12.96 8.65
CA GLY A 133 16.47 -13.10 10.09
C GLY A 133 15.25 -13.80 10.72
N ARG A 134 15.40 -14.19 12.01
CA ARG A 134 14.44 -15.03 12.72
C ARG A 134 13.06 -14.40 12.85
N GLU A 135 12.99 -13.10 13.11
CA GLU A 135 11.71 -12.42 13.28
C GLU A 135 10.89 -12.46 11.99
N PHE A 136 11.51 -12.12 10.85
CA PHE A 136 10.90 -12.24 9.53
C PHE A 136 10.44 -13.67 9.25
N GLY A 137 11.33 -14.64 9.49
CA GLY A 137 11.04 -16.06 9.21
C GLY A 137 9.85 -16.58 9.99
N VAL A 138 9.79 -16.37 11.31
CA VAL A 138 8.66 -16.85 12.16
C VAL A 138 7.33 -16.24 11.73
N LYS A 139 7.30 -14.94 11.49
CA LYS A 139 6.09 -14.24 11.02
C LYS A 139 5.65 -14.75 9.65
N THR A 140 6.60 -14.97 8.74
CA THR A 140 6.33 -15.47 7.39
C THR A 140 5.87 -16.93 7.40
N VAL A 141 6.39 -17.78 8.27
CA VAL A 141 5.85 -19.14 8.48
C VAL A 141 4.37 -19.08 8.88
N TYR A 142 4.04 -18.23 9.84
CA TYR A 142 2.66 -18.06 10.29
C TYR A 142 1.74 -17.61 9.14
N THR A 143 2.12 -16.58 8.40
CA THR A 143 1.32 -16.01 7.29
C THR A 143 1.20 -16.99 6.13
N SER A 144 2.26 -17.75 5.80
CA SER A 144 2.26 -18.76 4.75
C SER A 144 1.36 -19.96 5.05
N ILE A 145 1.10 -20.26 6.32
CA ILE A 145 0.12 -21.27 6.74
C ILE A 145 -1.29 -20.69 6.77
N ALA A 146 -1.43 -19.45 7.25
CA ALA A 146 -2.73 -18.80 7.38
C ALA A 146 -3.37 -18.50 6.01
N LEU A 147 -2.58 -18.17 4.98
CA LEU A 147 -3.09 -17.83 3.65
C LEU A 147 -3.90 -18.98 2.99
N PRO A 148 -3.38 -20.21 2.89
CA PRO A 148 -4.17 -21.34 2.37
C PRO A 148 -5.40 -21.66 3.23
N LEU A 149 -5.34 -21.46 4.55
CA LEU A 149 -6.50 -21.68 5.42
C LEU A 149 -7.63 -20.70 5.11
N PHE A 150 -7.32 -19.40 4.90
CA PHE A 150 -8.31 -18.41 4.48
C PHE A 150 -8.85 -18.69 3.08
N LEU A 151 -8.01 -19.10 2.15
CA LEU A 151 -8.45 -19.49 0.80
C LEU A 151 -9.42 -20.65 0.86
N GLY A 152 -9.10 -21.72 1.60
CA GLY A 152 -10.01 -22.86 1.81
C GLY A 152 -11.30 -22.47 2.51
N LEU A 153 -11.26 -21.52 3.47
CA LEU A 153 -12.44 -20.98 4.11
C LEU A 153 -13.35 -20.24 3.10
N PHE A 154 -12.78 -19.42 2.23
CA PHE A 154 -13.54 -18.72 1.19
C PHE A 154 -14.14 -19.70 0.18
N GLU A 155 -13.41 -20.74 -0.21
CA GLU A 155 -13.91 -21.80 -1.09
C GLU A 155 -15.10 -22.56 -0.48
N LEU A 156 -15.08 -22.80 0.82
CA LEU A 156 -16.20 -23.42 1.54
C LEU A 156 -17.43 -22.50 1.66
N ILE A 157 -17.22 -21.19 1.85
CA ILE A 157 -18.31 -20.21 2.02
C ILE A 157 -18.92 -19.83 0.66
N PHE A 158 -18.10 -19.73 -0.37
CA PHE A 158 -18.50 -19.27 -1.71
C PHE A 158 -18.14 -20.32 -2.78
N PRO A 159 -18.70 -21.52 -2.73
CA PRO A 159 -18.41 -22.55 -3.74
C PRO A 159 -18.87 -22.07 -5.14
N ASN A 160 -18.09 -22.38 -6.16
CA ASN A 160 -18.36 -22.02 -7.56
C ASN A 160 -18.43 -20.49 -7.81
N TYR A 161 -17.54 -19.75 -7.18
CA TYR A 161 -17.48 -18.31 -7.35
C TYR A 161 -16.98 -17.96 -8.76
N GLU A 162 -17.76 -17.16 -9.47
CA GLU A 162 -17.41 -16.61 -10.79
C GLU A 162 -16.92 -15.16 -10.65
N SER A 163 -16.24 -14.64 -11.70
CA SER A 163 -15.74 -13.27 -11.72
C SER A 163 -16.82 -12.24 -11.39
N MET A 164 -16.54 -11.34 -10.44
CA MET A 164 -17.43 -10.21 -10.11
C MET A 164 -17.56 -9.20 -11.22
N THR A 165 -16.49 -8.99 -11.97
CA THR A 165 -16.42 -7.91 -12.98
C THR A 165 -16.80 -8.41 -14.36
N GLY A 166 -16.74 -9.73 -14.59
CA GLY A 166 -16.92 -10.35 -15.90
C GLY A 166 -15.82 -9.99 -16.91
N SER A 167 -14.75 -9.31 -16.47
CA SER A 167 -13.61 -8.92 -17.30
C SER A 167 -12.31 -9.27 -16.61
N GLN A 168 -11.47 -10.03 -17.31
CA GLN A 168 -10.17 -10.47 -16.83
C GLN A 168 -9.27 -9.27 -16.43
N GLU A 169 -9.30 -8.20 -17.21
CA GLU A 169 -8.50 -7.01 -17.00
C GLU A 169 -8.92 -6.25 -15.73
N LEU A 170 -10.22 -6.12 -15.50
CA LEU A 170 -10.76 -5.47 -14.31
C LEU A 170 -10.50 -6.30 -13.06
N ASP A 171 -10.60 -7.62 -13.14
CA ASP A 171 -10.26 -8.51 -12.03
C ASP A 171 -8.80 -8.35 -11.61
N VAL A 172 -7.87 -8.32 -12.59
CA VAL A 172 -6.45 -8.08 -12.31
C VAL A 172 -6.23 -6.72 -11.66
N LEU A 173 -6.92 -5.69 -12.11
CA LEU A 173 -6.78 -4.33 -11.55
C LEU A 173 -7.30 -4.27 -10.10
N CYS A 174 -8.45 -4.87 -9.83
CA CYS A 174 -9.00 -4.99 -8.48
C CYS A 174 -8.08 -5.83 -7.57
N TYR A 175 -7.54 -6.94 -8.10
CA TYR A 175 -6.55 -7.74 -7.38
C TYR A 175 -5.36 -6.91 -6.94
N ILE A 176 -4.73 -6.17 -7.86
CA ILE A 176 -3.54 -5.36 -7.59
C ILE A 176 -3.80 -4.34 -6.48
N LEU A 177 -4.93 -3.64 -6.52
CA LEU A 177 -5.28 -2.65 -5.52
C LEU A 177 -5.46 -3.27 -4.14
N VAL A 178 -6.22 -4.36 -4.04
CA VAL A 178 -6.53 -4.99 -2.75
C VAL A 178 -5.33 -5.74 -2.18
N VAL A 179 -4.59 -6.49 -3.02
CA VAL A 179 -3.41 -7.25 -2.56
C VAL A 179 -2.30 -6.33 -2.09
N SER A 180 -2.10 -5.17 -2.75
CA SER A 180 -1.07 -4.20 -2.36
C SER A 180 -1.30 -3.64 -0.95
N VAL A 181 -2.56 -3.44 -0.54
CA VAL A 181 -2.90 -3.07 0.84
C VAL A 181 -2.46 -4.15 1.82
N GLY A 182 -2.83 -5.41 1.59
CA GLY A 182 -2.45 -6.52 2.46
C GLY A 182 -0.92 -6.72 2.54
N LEU A 183 -0.23 -6.70 1.38
CA LEU A 183 1.23 -6.84 1.31
C LEU A 183 1.95 -5.67 2.00
N SER A 184 1.47 -4.43 1.84
CA SER A 184 2.07 -3.28 2.51
C SER A 184 2.03 -3.41 4.03
N ILE A 185 0.92 -3.93 4.59
CA ILE A 185 0.80 -4.20 6.02
C ILE A 185 1.80 -5.27 6.45
N LEU A 186 1.93 -6.38 5.71
CA LEU A 186 2.89 -7.44 6.02
C LEU A 186 4.32 -6.94 5.99
N PHE A 187 4.74 -6.25 4.92
CA PHE A 187 6.10 -5.75 4.78
C PHE A 187 6.47 -4.72 5.85
N ASN A 188 5.55 -3.84 6.21
CA ASN A 188 5.74 -2.88 7.30
C ASN A 188 5.86 -3.56 8.69
N ARG A 189 5.38 -4.81 8.83
CA ARG A 189 5.54 -5.65 10.04
C ARG A 189 6.69 -6.63 9.93
N ASN A 190 7.54 -6.48 8.91
CA ASN A 190 8.66 -7.38 8.64
C ASN A 190 8.19 -8.84 8.51
N ALA A 191 7.14 -9.05 7.72
CA ALA A 191 6.57 -10.34 7.34
C ALA A 191 6.33 -10.39 5.82
N SER A 192 6.03 -11.57 5.29
CA SER A 192 5.70 -11.82 3.88
C SER A 192 4.51 -12.77 3.79
N SER A 193 3.80 -12.80 2.67
CA SER A 193 2.74 -13.81 2.43
C SER A 193 3.32 -15.20 2.07
N GLY A 194 4.62 -15.26 1.79
CA GLY A 194 5.31 -16.42 1.22
C GLY A 194 5.53 -16.24 -0.29
N GLY A 195 6.28 -17.14 -0.91
CA GLY A 195 6.51 -17.10 -2.35
C GLY A 195 7.46 -16.00 -2.81
N LEU A 196 7.13 -15.32 -3.92
CA LEU A 196 7.99 -14.29 -4.53
C LEU A 196 8.23 -13.07 -3.66
N ASP A 197 7.37 -12.80 -2.71
CA ASP A 197 7.53 -11.72 -1.72
C ASP A 197 8.84 -11.87 -0.92
N ILE A 198 9.24 -13.12 -0.65
CA ILE A 198 10.50 -13.42 0.04
C ILE A 198 11.68 -13.00 -0.84
N VAL A 199 11.60 -13.29 -2.15
CA VAL A 199 12.63 -12.88 -3.12
C VAL A 199 12.73 -11.35 -3.15
N ALA A 200 11.60 -10.66 -3.22
CA ALA A 200 11.57 -9.20 -3.17
C ALA A 200 12.19 -8.64 -1.88
N LYS A 201 11.92 -9.25 -0.73
CA LYS A 201 12.51 -8.86 0.55
C LYS A 201 14.03 -9.08 0.58
N ILE A 202 14.52 -10.17 -0.01
CA ILE A 202 15.95 -10.44 -0.15
C ILE A 202 16.61 -9.40 -1.06
N MET A 203 15.99 -9.09 -2.20
CA MET A 203 16.48 -8.06 -3.11
C MET A 203 16.49 -6.68 -2.44
N ASN A 204 15.45 -6.33 -1.70
CA ASN A 204 15.41 -5.09 -0.90
C ASN A 204 16.57 -5.03 0.09
N LYS A 205 16.88 -6.13 0.80
CA LYS A 205 17.94 -6.17 1.80
C LYS A 205 19.35 -6.06 1.19
N TYR A 206 19.63 -6.78 0.10
CA TYR A 206 20.98 -6.89 -0.45
C TYR A 206 21.25 -5.94 -1.61
N LEU A 207 20.25 -5.63 -2.43
CA LEU A 207 20.37 -4.72 -3.56
C LEU A 207 19.86 -3.30 -3.24
N HIS A 208 19.35 -3.07 -2.02
CA HIS A 208 18.81 -1.78 -1.55
C HIS A 208 17.74 -1.21 -2.49
N MET A 209 16.98 -2.09 -3.18
CA MET A 209 15.87 -1.71 -4.04
C MET A 209 14.60 -1.51 -3.21
N GLU A 210 13.71 -0.64 -3.68
CA GLU A 210 12.36 -0.53 -3.12
C GLU A 210 11.61 -1.85 -3.26
N LEU A 211 10.75 -2.17 -2.30
CA LEU A 211 10.08 -3.47 -2.23
C LEU A 211 9.18 -3.74 -3.44
N GLY A 212 8.43 -2.76 -3.90
CA GLY A 212 7.57 -2.91 -5.07
C GLY A 212 8.37 -3.05 -6.36
N ARG A 213 9.49 -2.32 -6.51
CA ARG A 213 10.42 -2.53 -7.64
C ARG A 213 11.01 -3.93 -7.63
N ALA A 214 11.39 -4.45 -6.46
CA ALA A 214 11.89 -5.82 -6.31
C ALA A 214 10.80 -6.85 -6.63
N MET A 215 9.55 -6.60 -6.21
CA MET A 215 8.37 -7.41 -6.57
C MET A 215 8.13 -7.41 -8.08
N SER A 216 8.15 -6.23 -8.71
CA SER A 216 7.98 -6.13 -10.16
C SER A 216 9.06 -6.89 -10.90
N LEU A 217 10.32 -6.75 -10.51
CA LEU A 217 11.44 -7.39 -11.20
C LEU A 217 11.39 -8.92 -11.07
N SER A 218 11.20 -9.44 -9.85
CA SER A 218 11.09 -10.88 -9.61
C SER A 218 9.86 -11.49 -10.30
N GLY A 219 8.72 -10.82 -10.22
CA GLY A 219 7.49 -11.26 -10.87
C GLY A 219 7.53 -11.16 -12.39
N MET A 220 8.22 -10.17 -12.97
CA MET A 220 8.44 -10.08 -14.42
C MET A 220 9.27 -11.25 -14.95
N CYS A 221 10.30 -11.67 -14.22
CA CYS A 221 11.08 -12.87 -14.60
C CYS A 221 10.16 -14.11 -14.67
N VAL A 222 9.26 -14.26 -13.72
CA VAL A 222 8.27 -15.35 -13.72
C VAL A 222 7.25 -15.20 -14.86
N ALA A 223 6.71 -14.00 -15.05
CA ALA A 223 5.74 -13.74 -16.12
C ALA A 223 6.34 -13.96 -17.52
N LEU A 224 7.60 -13.63 -17.73
CA LEU A 224 8.32 -13.92 -18.98
C LEU A 224 8.52 -15.44 -19.16
N SER A 225 8.87 -16.18 -18.11
CA SER A 225 8.98 -17.64 -18.19
C SER A 225 7.64 -18.32 -18.50
N ALA A 226 6.53 -17.73 -18.04
CA ALA A 226 5.18 -18.17 -18.31
C ALA A 226 4.76 -18.06 -19.79
N ALA A 227 5.49 -17.24 -20.60
CA ALA A 227 5.28 -17.14 -22.05
C ALA A 227 5.51 -18.46 -22.80
N LEU A 228 6.18 -19.41 -22.17
CA LEU A 228 6.37 -20.76 -22.71
C LEU A 228 5.10 -21.64 -22.64
N VAL A 229 4.12 -21.27 -21.80
CA VAL A 229 2.98 -22.11 -21.45
C VAL A 229 1.63 -21.42 -21.68
N TYR A 230 1.55 -20.11 -21.42
CA TYR A 230 0.32 -19.35 -21.52
C TYR A 230 0.15 -18.66 -22.88
N ASP A 231 -1.11 -18.30 -23.19
CA ASP A 231 -1.45 -17.50 -24.36
C ASP A 231 -0.88 -16.07 -24.24
N LYS A 232 -0.70 -15.40 -25.38
CA LYS A 232 -0.08 -14.05 -25.47
C LYS A 232 -0.83 -13.01 -24.64
N LYS A 233 -2.17 -13.07 -24.58
CA LYS A 233 -2.99 -12.11 -23.84
C LYS A 233 -2.73 -12.22 -22.34
N THR A 234 -2.76 -13.43 -21.81
CA THR A 234 -2.51 -13.71 -20.38
C THR A 234 -1.09 -13.33 -19.97
N VAL A 235 -0.09 -13.58 -20.82
CA VAL A 235 1.31 -13.18 -20.55
C VAL A 235 1.45 -11.65 -20.48
N VAL A 236 0.89 -10.93 -21.46
CA VAL A 236 0.95 -9.45 -21.46
C VAL A 236 0.23 -8.90 -20.22
N LEU A 237 -0.94 -9.43 -19.88
CA LEU A 237 -1.69 -9.01 -18.70
C LEU A 237 -0.93 -9.31 -17.40
N SER A 238 -0.26 -10.46 -17.32
CA SER A 238 0.56 -10.84 -16.16
C SER A 238 1.79 -9.92 -15.99
N ILE A 239 2.46 -9.55 -17.09
CA ILE A 239 3.59 -8.62 -17.07
C ILE A 239 3.13 -7.23 -16.61
N LEU A 240 2.07 -6.68 -17.25
CA LEU A 240 1.52 -5.38 -16.89
C LEU A 240 1.00 -5.37 -15.46
N GLY A 241 0.24 -6.41 -15.08
CA GLY A 241 -0.29 -6.55 -13.72
C GLY A 241 0.82 -6.60 -12.67
N THR A 242 1.90 -7.33 -12.93
CA THR A 242 3.05 -7.42 -12.05
C THR A 242 3.78 -6.07 -11.92
N TYR A 243 3.95 -5.34 -13.02
CA TYR A 243 4.57 -4.02 -13.03
C TYR A 243 3.75 -3.01 -12.21
N PHE A 244 2.44 -2.93 -12.48
CA PHE A 244 1.56 -2.02 -11.72
C PHE A 244 1.43 -2.42 -10.26
N ASN A 245 1.40 -3.73 -9.95
CA ASN A 245 1.39 -4.20 -8.56
C ASN A 245 2.57 -3.64 -7.76
N GLY A 246 3.77 -3.63 -8.33
CA GLY A 246 4.94 -3.06 -7.65
C GLY A 246 4.83 -1.56 -7.42
N ILE A 247 4.38 -0.78 -8.41
CA ILE A 247 4.21 0.68 -8.26
C ILE A 247 3.18 1.00 -7.16
N ILE A 248 2.04 0.31 -7.18
CA ILE A 248 0.97 0.52 -6.22
C ILE A 248 1.41 0.07 -4.82
N LEU A 249 2.13 -1.04 -4.72
CA LEU A 249 2.68 -1.53 -3.47
C LEU A 249 3.65 -0.53 -2.83
N ASP A 250 4.60 0.02 -3.61
CA ASP A 250 5.52 1.03 -3.11
C ASP A 250 4.77 2.27 -2.62
N HIS A 251 3.75 2.72 -3.35
CA HIS A 251 2.91 3.82 -2.91
C HIS A 251 2.27 3.56 -1.53
N PHE A 252 1.71 2.38 -1.31
CA PHE A 252 1.11 2.02 -0.02
C PHE A 252 2.14 1.82 1.10
N ILE A 253 3.34 1.32 0.80
CA ILE A 253 4.41 1.17 1.79
C ILE A 253 4.92 2.54 2.24
N PHE A 254 5.19 3.44 1.29
CA PHE A 254 5.76 4.76 1.57
C PHE A 254 4.76 5.72 2.21
N ASP A 255 3.49 5.70 1.84
CA ASP A 255 2.49 6.66 2.36
C ASP A 255 2.30 6.55 3.89
N HIS A 256 2.61 5.42 4.50
CA HIS A 256 2.53 5.22 5.95
C HIS A 256 3.74 5.73 6.74
N GLY A 257 4.87 6.00 6.09
CA GLY A 257 6.12 6.45 6.71
C GLY A 257 6.51 7.88 6.39
N ILE A 258 5.83 8.52 5.45
CA ILE A 258 6.17 9.88 5.01
C ILE A 258 5.93 10.88 6.14
N LYS A 259 7.01 11.49 6.60
CA LYS A 259 6.96 12.67 7.48
C LYS A 259 7.23 13.94 6.68
N ARG A 260 6.81 15.05 7.23
CA ARG A 260 7.01 16.37 6.64
C ARG A 260 7.92 17.19 7.53
N ARG A 261 9.00 17.67 6.97
CA ARG A 261 9.82 18.72 7.58
C ARG A 261 9.18 20.04 7.20
N VAL A 262 8.68 20.77 8.19
CA VAL A 262 8.05 22.06 8.03
C VAL A 262 9.00 23.11 8.58
N CYS A 263 9.37 24.06 7.74
CA CYS A 263 10.22 25.19 8.12
C CYS A 263 9.33 26.45 8.12
N ILE A 264 9.30 27.15 9.23
CA ILE A 264 8.34 28.24 9.47
C ILE A 264 9.09 29.48 9.93
N ILE A 265 8.88 30.60 9.25
CA ILE A 265 9.32 31.91 9.67
C ILE A 265 8.06 32.73 10.02
N THR A 266 7.92 33.11 11.28
CA THR A 266 6.74 33.79 11.84
C THR A 266 7.13 34.89 12.78
N LYS A 267 6.25 35.88 12.97
CA LYS A 267 6.37 36.90 13.98
C LYS A 267 5.91 36.41 15.36
N LYS A 268 5.12 35.32 15.40
CA LYS A 268 4.56 34.71 16.63
C LYS A 268 5.34 33.47 17.05
N GLU A 269 6.64 33.60 17.19
CA GLU A 269 7.56 32.48 17.44
C GLU A 269 7.25 31.70 18.72
N GLU A 270 7.06 32.40 19.84
CA GLU A 270 6.82 31.79 21.15
C GLU A 270 5.51 31.02 21.20
N GLU A 271 4.45 31.57 20.60
CA GLU A 271 3.13 30.93 20.52
C GLU A 271 3.20 29.67 19.69
N LEU A 272 3.87 29.73 18.52
CA LEU A 272 4.03 28.57 17.63
C LEU A 272 4.91 27.51 18.27
N ARG A 273 5.99 27.89 18.93
CA ARG A 273 6.86 26.96 19.66
C ARG A 273 6.09 26.22 20.75
N SER A 274 5.29 26.97 21.55
CA SER A 274 4.45 26.40 22.60
C SER A 274 3.46 25.36 22.00
N PHE A 275 2.79 25.72 20.92
CA PHE A 275 1.85 24.82 20.23
C PHE A 275 2.52 23.54 19.73
N ILE A 276 3.72 23.64 19.11
CA ILE A 276 4.44 22.47 18.60
C ILE A 276 4.85 21.54 19.76
N LEU A 277 5.32 22.09 20.87
CA LEU A 277 5.83 21.31 22.00
C LEU A 277 4.71 20.70 22.84
N HIS A 278 3.65 21.46 23.13
CA HIS A 278 2.62 21.07 24.10
C HIS A 278 1.35 20.49 23.48
N ASP A 279 0.92 20.97 22.31
CA ASP A 279 -0.30 20.49 21.67
C ASP A 279 -0.01 19.38 20.64
N LEU A 280 1.06 19.52 19.85
CA LEU A 280 1.47 18.49 18.90
C LEU A 280 2.41 17.45 19.52
N HIS A 281 3.00 17.74 20.70
CA HIS A 281 4.01 16.89 21.34
C HIS A 281 5.18 16.53 20.41
N SER A 282 5.50 17.44 19.47
CA SER A 282 6.57 17.29 18.48
C SER A 282 7.78 18.11 18.86
N GLY A 283 8.98 17.65 18.46
CA GLY A 283 10.21 18.42 18.63
C GLY A 283 10.31 19.57 17.64
N ALA A 284 10.93 20.67 18.04
CA ALA A 284 11.27 21.78 17.16
C ALA A 284 12.74 22.17 17.30
N THR A 285 13.34 22.66 16.22
CA THR A 285 14.67 23.23 16.19
C THR A 285 14.57 24.64 15.62
N ILE A 286 15.25 25.60 16.24
CA ILE A 286 15.25 27.00 15.81
C ILE A 286 16.61 27.32 15.22
N TYR A 287 16.61 27.94 14.03
CA TYR A 287 17.79 28.44 13.36
C TYR A 287 17.68 29.95 13.19
N GLU A 288 18.78 30.71 13.47
CA GLU A 288 18.86 32.08 13.03
C GLU A 288 19.04 32.12 11.51
N SER A 289 18.19 32.83 10.82
CA SER A 289 18.28 33.10 9.39
C SER A 289 18.38 34.62 9.14
N ILE A 290 18.98 34.99 8.02
CA ILE A 290 19.10 36.41 7.62
C ILE A 290 18.35 36.59 6.32
N GLY A 291 17.37 37.48 6.30
CA GLY A 291 16.62 37.82 5.08
C GLY A 291 17.54 38.49 4.06
N ALA A 292 17.66 37.89 2.86
CA ALA A 292 18.58 38.38 1.83
C ALA A 292 18.24 39.81 1.32
N TYR A 293 16.97 40.21 1.40
CA TYR A 293 16.52 41.51 0.90
C TYR A 293 16.85 42.70 1.82
N ASN A 294 16.57 42.52 3.11
CA ASN A 294 16.71 43.61 4.09
C ASN A 294 17.78 43.35 5.17
N LEU A 295 18.47 42.21 5.09
CA LEU A 295 19.48 41.74 6.04
C LEU A 295 18.99 41.66 7.49
N GLU A 296 17.66 41.56 7.68
CA GLU A 296 17.09 41.37 9.01
C GLU A 296 17.29 39.95 9.51
N LYS A 297 17.62 39.83 10.79
CA LYS A 297 17.67 38.54 11.47
C LYS A 297 16.26 38.02 11.75
N ARG A 298 15.98 36.78 11.45
CA ARG A 298 14.72 36.09 11.72
C ARG A 298 15.01 34.68 12.21
N ASN A 299 14.13 34.15 13.01
CA ASN A 299 14.21 32.79 13.44
C ASN A 299 13.36 31.88 12.53
N GLU A 300 13.94 30.77 12.08
CA GLU A 300 13.27 29.72 11.36
C GLU A 300 13.03 28.55 12.31
N ILE A 301 11.76 28.21 12.55
CA ILE A 301 11.35 27.05 13.33
C ILE A 301 11.20 25.86 12.40
N ILE A 302 11.93 24.79 12.67
CA ILE A 302 11.88 23.56 11.92
C ILE A 302 11.29 22.46 12.80
N THR A 303 10.23 21.84 12.32
CA THR A 303 9.63 20.67 12.98
C THR A 303 9.40 19.54 11.97
N ILE A 304 9.36 18.30 12.46
CA ILE A 304 9.09 17.13 11.64
C ILE A 304 7.83 16.47 12.20
N VAL A 305 6.81 16.46 11.38
CA VAL A 305 5.45 16.07 11.74
C VAL A 305 4.90 14.99 10.80
N ASP A 306 3.97 14.21 11.30
CA ASP A 306 3.19 13.29 10.45
C ASP A 306 2.07 14.01 9.68
N LYS A 307 1.32 13.29 8.85
CA LYS A 307 0.25 13.85 8.01
C LYS A 307 -0.88 14.51 8.84
N SER A 308 -1.22 13.93 9.99
CA SER A 308 -2.30 14.43 10.85
C SER A 308 -1.84 15.65 11.67
N GLU A 309 -0.63 15.58 12.19
CA GLU A 309 0.02 16.69 12.91
C GLU A 309 0.25 17.89 11.98
N TYR A 310 0.65 17.64 10.72
CA TYR A 310 0.80 18.65 9.70
C TYR A 310 -0.49 19.43 9.44
N GLN A 311 -1.62 18.74 9.33
CA GLN A 311 -2.91 19.40 9.13
C GLN A 311 -3.27 20.29 10.32
N LYS A 312 -3.03 19.82 11.56
CA LYS A 312 -3.25 20.63 12.77
C LYS A 312 -2.34 21.85 12.81
N LEU A 313 -1.07 21.66 12.47
CA LEU A 313 -0.07 22.72 12.41
C LEU A 313 -0.45 23.80 11.40
N MET A 314 -0.81 23.40 10.17
CA MET A 314 -1.22 24.35 9.13
C MET A 314 -2.51 25.10 9.48
N ASN A 315 -3.48 24.42 10.10
CA ASN A 315 -4.70 25.07 10.58
C ASN A 315 -4.42 26.10 11.69
N TYR A 316 -3.47 25.78 12.58
CA TYR A 316 -3.03 26.72 13.63
C TYR A 316 -2.34 27.93 13.01
N ILE A 317 -1.36 27.74 12.12
CA ILE A 317 -0.63 28.82 11.47
C ILE A 317 -1.59 29.72 10.67
N ASN A 318 -2.47 29.15 9.87
CA ASN A 318 -3.42 29.92 9.07
C ASN A 318 -4.39 30.78 9.93
N ARG A 319 -4.69 30.32 11.15
CA ARG A 319 -5.53 31.07 12.08
C ARG A 319 -4.77 32.16 12.83
N GLU A 320 -3.57 31.87 13.32
CA GLU A 320 -2.82 32.77 14.22
C GLU A 320 -1.91 33.72 13.45
N ASP A 321 -1.25 33.28 12.39
CA ASP A 321 -0.36 34.11 11.58
C ASP A 321 -0.45 33.71 10.09
N PRO A 322 -1.47 34.21 9.37
CA PRO A 322 -1.64 33.93 7.95
C PRO A 322 -0.49 34.43 7.05
N GLU A 323 0.33 35.37 7.56
CA GLU A 323 1.49 35.94 6.86
C GLU A 323 2.78 35.13 7.08
N ALA A 324 2.74 34.07 7.89
CA ALA A 324 3.89 33.23 8.14
C ALA A 324 4.41 32.60 6.84
N PHE A 325 5.73 32.65 6.65
CA PHE A 325 6.35 31.98 5.52
C PHE A 325 6.61 30.50 5.89
N VAL A 326 5.99 29.60 5.14
CA VAL A 326 6.07 28.15 5.41
C VAL A 326 6.59 27.41 4.19
N THR A 327 7.66 26.64 4.38
CA THR A 327 8.15 25.69 3.38
C THR A 327 8.05 24.27 3.90
N VAL A 328 7.67 23.34 3.02
CA VAL A 328 7.40 21.94 3.39
C VAL A 328 8.21 21.01 2.52
N TYR A 329 8.97 20.13 3.15
CA TYR A 329 9.75 19.09 2.49
C TYR A 329 9.25 17.71 2.91
N THR A 330 9.22 16.79 1.98
CA THR A 330 8.94 15.39 2.27
C THR A 330 10.21 14.72 2.80
N VAL A 331 10.08 14.01 3.93
CA VAL A 331 11.18 13.28 4.55
C VAL A 331 10.88 11.80 4.43
N SER A 332 11.71 11.09 3.68
CA SER A 332 11.54 9.67 3.40
C SER A 332 12.02 8.75 4.53
N ASP A 333 13.00 9.21 5.33
CA ASP A 333 13.52 8.44 6.45
C ASP A 333 13.96 9.34 7.62
N ILE A 334 13.66 8.90 8.85
CA ILE A 334 14.06 9.56 10.09
C ILE A 334 14.52 8.51 11.07
N ARG A 335 15.73 8.67 11.54
CA ARG A 335 16.26 7.88 12.65
C ARG A 335 16.29 8.72 13.92
N TYR A 336 15.32 8.52 14.81
CA TYR A 336 15.34 9.16 16.11
C TYR A 336 14.83 8.20 17.20
N GLN A 337 15.32 8.41 18.42
CA GLN A 337 14.77 7.73 19.58
C GLN A 337 13.78 8.70 20.25
N PRO A 338 12.49 8.33 20.38
CA PRO A 338 11.53 9.16 21.10
C PRO A 338 12.01 9.33 22.54
N LYS A 339 12.06 10.58 23.02
CA LYS A 339 12.25 10.82 24.45
C LYS A 339 11.04 10.25 25.19
N ASN A 340 11.29 9.38 26.18
CA ASN A 340 10.28 8.81 27.07
C ASN A 340 9.60 9.90 27.90
#